data_e728eda593d76f2e55a1709401210e84
#
_entry.id   e728eda593d76f2e55a1709401210e84
#
_cell.length_a   1.000
_cell.length_b   1.000
_cell.length_c   1.000
_cell.angle_alpha   90.00
_cell.angle_beta   90.00
_cell.angle_gamma   90.00
#
_symmetry.space_group_name_H-M   'P 1'
#
loop_
_entity.id
_entity.type
_entity.pdbx_description
1 polymer ?
#
loop_
_entity_poly.entity_id
_entity_poly.type
_entity_poly.pdbx_seq_one_letter_code
_entity_poly.pdbx_strand_id
1 'polypeptide(L)'
;MIEVSDLTVRFGGVTPLDAMTVKFEKGTCGLIGPNGAGKTTFFNVLSGFVKPASGSVTAFGDDLLKITHFRRARWGVRRTFQTEQAIEELSVYDNVALAHEHSKTPSSARRTDVLATISFVGLETDPQERVGTLGARDRRLVEVARALVGQPRVVLLDEPAAGLPEEETAHLGDVIKRIPEHSDTVVILVDHDMSLVSSCCSVTAVLDFGKVIASGQTAEVLRDENVVRAYLGNQALDE
;
A
#
# COMPACT_ATOMS: atom_id res chain seq x y z
N MET A 1 8.55 -6.09 10.21
CA MET A 1 8.86 -7.12 9.21
C MET A 1 7.61 -7.94 8.94
N ILE A 2 7.33 -8.24 7.68
CA ILE A 2 6.27 -9.15 7.24
C ILE A 2 6.94 -10.31 6.51
N GLU A 3 6.64 -11.54 6.91
CA GLU A 3 7.14 -12.76 6.28
C GLU A 3 5.98 -13.55 5.68
N VAL A 4 6.11 -13.89 4.42
CA VAL A 4 5.16 -14.68 3.64
C VAL A 4 5.85 -15.96 3.21
N SER A 5 5.24 -17.12 3.48
CA SER A 5 5.81 -18.42 3.13
C SER A 5 4.77 -19.28 2.43
N ASP A 6 5.09 -19.71 1.21
CA ASP A 6 4.32 -20.64 0.37
C ASP A 6 2.83 -20.25 0.24
N LEU A 7 2.56 -18.94 0.19
CA LEU A 7 1.21 -18.41 0.15
C LEU A 7 0.53 -18.74 -1.18
N THR A 8 -0.56 -19.48 -1.11
CA THR A 8 -1.32 -19.89 -2.31
C THR A 8 -2.78 -19.44 -2.18
N VAL A 9 -3.28 -18.78 -3.22
CA VAL A 9 -4.69 -18.40 -3.36
C VAL A 9 -5.25 -19.06 -4.62
N ARG A 10 -6.47 -19.59 -4.51
CA ARG A 10 -7.18 -20.23 -5.63
C ARG A 10 -8.61 -19.74 -5.71
N PHE A 11 -9.04 -19.40 -6.93
CA PHE A 11 -10.41 -19.06 -7.27
C PHE A 11 -10.87 -19.99 -8.42
N GLY A 12 -11.56 -21.08 -8.08
CA GLY A 12 -11.91 -22.09 -9.09
C GLY A 12 -10.66 -22.64 -9.78
N GLY A 13 -10.56 -22.44 -11.08
CA GLY A 13 -9.43 -22.89 -11.91
C GLY A 13 -8.25 -21.92 -11.96
N VAL A 14 -8.33 -20.74 -11.33
CA VAL A 14 -7.28 -19.72 -11.39
C VAL A 14 -6.50 -19.68 -10.07
N THR A 15 -5.18 -19.63 -10.15
CA THR A 15 -4.27 -19.55 -9.00
C THR A 15 -3.48 -18.23 -9.06
N PRO A 16 -4.08 -17.10 -8.60
CA PRO A 16 -3.44 -15.79 -8.67
C PRO A 16 -2.22 -15.63 -7.74
N LEU A 17 -2.06 -16.48 -6.72
CA LEU A 17 -0.84 -16.61 -5.94
C LEU A 17 -0.50 -18.11 -5.85
N ASP A 18 0.73 -18.47 -6.23
CA ASP A 18 1.21 -19.84 -6.30
C ASP A 18 2.52 -19.98 -5.53
N ALA A 19 2.41 -20.48 -4.31
CA ALA A 19 3.54 -20.66 -3.36
C ALA A 19 4.41 -19.40 -3.20
N MET A 20 3.76 -18.22 -3.16
CA MET A 20 4.46 -16.95 -3.01
C MET A 20 5.23 -16.91 -1.69
N THR A 21 6.55 -16.68 -1.78
CA THR A 21 7.43 -16.52 -0.61
C THR A 21 8.20 -15.21 -0.76
N VAL A 22 8.06 -14.31 0.23
CA VAL A 22 8.69 -12.98 0.22
C VAL A 22 8.78 -12.41 1.64
N LYS A 23 9.76 -11.52 1.86
CA LYS A 23 9.89 -10.74 3.09
C LYS A 23 9.83 -9.26 2.79
N PHE A 24 9.07 -8.53 3.60
CA PHE A 24 9.05 -7.06 3.61
C PHE A 24 9.57 -6.57 4.95
N GLU A 25 10.67 -5.85 4.90
CA GLU A 25 11.31 -5.30 6.09
C GLU A 25 10.72 -3.92 6.43
N LYS A 26 11.20 -3.31 7.51
CA LYS A 26 10.87 -1.93 7.86
C LYS A 26 11.32 -0.99 6.75
N GLY A 27 10.48 -0.05 6.39
CA GLY A 27 10.72 0.88 5.31
C GLY A 27 9.63 0.82 4.25
N THR A 28 9.88 1.45 3.11
CA THR A 28 9.02 1.38 1.93
C THR A 28 9.55 0.31 0.99
N CYS A 29 8.73 -0.70 0.74
CA CYS A 29 9.01 -1.83 -0.12
C CYS A 29 8.11 -1.79 -1.36
N GLY A 30 8.66 -2.00 -2.55
CA GLY A 30 7.89 -2.12 -3.79
C GLY A 30 7.36 -3.55 -3.98
N LEU A 31 6.15 -3.66 -4.49
CA LEU A 31 5.61 -4.90 -5.06
C LEU A 31 5.12 -4.61 -6.46
N ILE A 32 5.93 -4.97 -7.45
CA ILE A 32 5.66 -4.67 -8.85
C ILE A 32 5.39 -5.95 -9.65
N GLY A 33 4.96 -5.79 -10.88
CA GLY A 33 4.66 -6.91 -11.79
C GLY A 33 3.56 -6.54 -12.78
N PRO A 34 3.40 -7.31 -13.86
CA PRO A 34 2.39 -7.07 -14.87
C PRO A 34 0.96 -7.09 -14.32
N ASN A 35 0.01 -6.64 -15.14
CA ASN A 35 -1.41 -6.79 -14.82
C ASN A 35 -1.78 -8.26 -14.71
N GLY A 36 -2.58 -8.60 -13.70
CA GLY A 36 -2.93 -9.99 -13.42
C GLY A 36 -1.85 -10.81 -12.68
N ALA A 37 -0.68 -10.25 -12.36
CA ALA A 37 0.38 -10.97 -11.65
C ALA A 37 0.01 -11.42 -10.22
N GLY A 38 -1.08 -10.88 -9.62
CA GLY A 38 -1.55 -11.27 -8.28
C GLY A 38 -1.38 -10.20 -7.19
N LYS A 39 -0.86 -9.00 -7.52
CA LYS A 39 -0.59 -7.91 -6.56
C LYS A 39 -1.82 -7.54 -5.71
N THR A 40 -2.95 -7.26 -6.35
CA THR A 40 -4.22 -6.95 -5.67
C THR A 40 -4.73 -8.13 -4.83
N THR A 41 -4.54 -9.36 -5.30
CA THR A 41 -4.89 -10.57 -4.53
C THR A 41 -4.04 -10.66 -3.26
N PHE A 42 -2.75 -10.37 -3.34
CA PHE A 42 -1.88 -10.33 -2.17
C PHE A 42 -2.31 -9.25 -1.18
N PHE A 43 -2.62 -8.04 -1.64
CA PHE A 43 -3.17 -6.98 -0.79
C PHE A 43 -4.49 -7.39 -0.14
N ASN A 44 -5.35 -8.09 -0.88
CA ASN A 44 -6.61 -8.64 -0.33
C ASN A 44 -6.37 -9.69 0.75
N VAL A 45 -5.31 -10.52 0.62
CA VAL A 45 -4.91 -11.46 1.68
C VAL A 45 -4.42 -10.69 2.90
N LEU A 46 -3.54 -9.70 2.76
CA LEU A 46 -3.03 -8.90 3.87
C LEU A 46 -4.15 -8.11 4.58
N SER A 47 -5.10 -7.57 3.82
CA SER A 47 -6.27 -6.86 4.36
C SER A 47 -7.34 -7.79 4.94
N GLY A 48 -7.29 -9.10 4.65
CA GLY A 48 -8.22 -10.11 5.16
C GLY A 48 -9.50 -10.25 4.35
N PHE A 49 -9.58 -9.66 3.17
CA PHE A 49 -10.70 -9.84 2.24
C PHE A 49 -10.65 -11.20 1.52
N VAL A 50 -9.45 -11.79 1.40
CA VAL A 50 -9.23 -13.10 0.78
C VAL A 50 -8.54 -14.01 1.79
N LYS A 51 -9.06 -15.24 1.94
CA LYS A 51 -8.42 -16.29 2.72
C LYS A 51 -7.59 -17.17 1.76
N PRO A 52 -6.29 -17.37 2.03
CA PRO A 52 -5.47 -18.24 1.20
C PRO A 52 -5.87 -19.71 1.38
N ALA A 53 -5.56 -20.52 0.36
CA ALA A 53 -5.73 -21.98 0.38
C ALA A 53 -4.65 -22.66 1.22
N SER A 54 -3.41 -22.12 1.19
CA SER A 54 -2.28 -22.61 1.99
C SER A 54 -1.25 -21.51 2.20
N GLY A 55 -0.22 -21.80 2.99
CA GLY A 55 0.86 -20.89 3.34
C GLY A 55 0.61 -20.11 4.63
N SER A 56 1.53 -19.22 4.94
CA SER A 56 1.48 -18.40 6.16
C SER A 56 1.87 -16.96 5.89
N VAL A 57 1.34 -16.06 6.72
CA VAL A 57 1.73 -14.63 6.74
C VAL A 57 1.94 -14.24 8.21
N THR A 58 3.19 -13.98 8.56
CA THR A 58 3.57 -13.47 9.87
C THR A 58 3.95 -12.00 9.76
N ALA A 59 3.36 -11.16 10.57
CA ALA A 59 3.67 -9.72 10.62
C ALA A 59 3.94 -9.29 12.06
N PHE A 60 5.11 -8.73 12.32
CA PHE A 60 5.57 -8.32 13.66
C PHE A 60 5.43 -9.42 14.73
N GLY A 61 5.65 -10.69 14.34
CA GLY A 61 5.54 -11.86 15.22
C GLY A 61 4.12 -12.44 15.35
N ASP A 62 3.11 -11.76 14.85
CA ASP A 62 1.72 -12.22 14.87
C ASP A 62 1.35 -12.96 13.58
N ASP A 63 0.60 -14.06 13.68
CA ASP A 63 0.00 -14.74 12.53
C ASP A 63 -1.18 -13.91 12.00
N LEU A 64 -0.94 -13.21 10.89
CA LEU A 64 -1.92 -12.30 10.33
C LEU A 64 -3.17 -13.03 9.80
N LEU A 65 -3.04 -14.30 9.39
CA LEU A 65 -4.17 -15.07 8.86
C LEU A 65 -5.18 -15.47 9.94
N LYS A 66 -4.76 -15.49 11.22
CA LYS A 66 -5.65 -15.72 12.36
C LYS A 66 -6.44 -14.48 12.79
N ILE A 67 -6.04 -13.29 12.32
CA ILE A 67 -6.73 -12.04 12.63
C ILE A 67 -7.88 -11.85 11.63
N THR A 68 -9.11 -11.76 12.11
CA THR A 68 -10.29 -11.51 11.26
C THR A 68 -10.19 -10.15 10.56
N HIS A 69 -10.76 -10.02 9.34
CA HIS A 69 -10.62 -8.83 8.50
C HIS A 69 -10.95 -7.52 9.23
N PHE A 70 -12.07 -7.45 9.97
CA PHE A 70 -12.48 -6.26 10.71
C PHE A 70 -11.55 -5.91 11.89
N ARG A 71 -10.80 -6.89 12.43
CA ARG A 71 -9.81 -6.64 13.49
C ARG A 71 -8.45 -6.23 12.93
N ARG A 72 -8.17 -6.49 11.65
CA ARG A 72 -6.88 -6.15 11.04
C ARG A 72 -6.64 -4.65 10.99
N ALA A 73 -7.67 -3.85 10.71
CA ALA A 73 -7.57 -2.40 10.77
C ALA A 73 -7.13 -1.93 12.16
N ARG A 74 -7.74 -2.48 13.22
CA ARG A 74 -7.39 -2.15 14.61
C ARG A 74 -6.04 -2.74 15.04
N TRP A 75 -5.65 -3.88 14.47
CA TRP A 75 -4.31 -4.45 14.68
C TRP A 75 -3.23 -3.58 14.06
N GLY A 76 -3.53 -2.86 12.99
CA GLY A 76 -2.65 -1.90 12.37
C GLY A 76 -2.39 -2.11 10.87
N VAL A 77 -3.17 -2.91 10.15
CA VAL A 77 -3.14 -2.94 8.67
C VAL A 77 -4.05 -1.85 8.14
N ARG A 78 -3.50 -0.97 7.31
CA ARG A 78 -4.23 0.08 6.59
C ARG A 78 -3.96 -0.04 5.09
N ARG A 79 -4.90 0.41 4.27
CA ARG A 79 -4.79 0.34 2.82
C ARG A 79 -5.44 1.53 2.15
N THR A 80 -4.81 2.06 1.09
CA THR A 80 -5.49 2.83 0.07
C THR A 80 -6.06 1.88 -0.99
N PHE A 81 -6.96 2.37 -1.82
CA PHE A 81 -7.56 1.59 -2.90
C PHE A 81 -7.34 2.32 -4.22
N GLN A 82 -7.32 1.57 -5.30
CA GLN A 82 -7.19 2.09 -6.66
C GLN A 82 -8.29 3.13 -7.00
N THR A 83 -9.52 2.87 -6.54
CA THR A 83 -10.62 3.83 -6.61
C THR A 83 -10.65 4.67 -5.35
N GLU A 84 -10.76 5.98 -5.49
CA GLU A 84 -10.87 6.91 -4.36
C GLU A 84 -11.99 6.52 -3.40
N GLN A 85 -11.66 6.48 -2.12
CA GLN A 85 -12.56 6.13 -1.02
C GLN A 85 -12.78 7.30 -0.06
N ALA A 86 -12.24 8.48 -0.39
CA ALA A 86 -12.50 9.68 0.37
C ALA A 86 -13.97 10.11 0.20
N ILE A 87 -14.61 10.51 1.29
CA ILE A 87 -16.02 10.92 1.30
C ILE A 87 -16.08 12.40 0.95
N GLU A 88 -16.58 12.72 -0.24
CA GLU A 88 -16.55 14.07 -0.81
C GLU A 88 -17.36 15.11 0.02
N GLU A 89 -18.43 14.68 0.67
CA GLU A 89 -19.30 15.52 1.49
C GLU A 89 -18.69 15.88 2.85
N LEU A 90 -17.71 15.13 3.29
CA LEU A 90 -17.03 15.36 4.58
C LEU A 90 -15.82 16.27 4.41
N SER A 91 -15.45 16.91 5.53
CA SER A 91 -14.23 17.69 5.60
C SER A 91 -12.97 16.79 5.51
N VAL A 92 -11.82 17.38 5.21
CA VAL A 92 -10.52 16.70 5.31
C VAL A 92 -10.33 16.11 6.71
N TYR A 93 -10.63 16.91 7.75
CA TYR A 93 -10.54 16.47 9.14
C TYR A 93 -11.42 15.25 9.41
N ASP A 94 -12.70 15.29 9.02
CA ASP A 94 -13.65 14.20 9.30
C ASP A 94 -13.28 12.92 8.54
N ASN A 95 -12.81 13.04 7.29
CA ASN A 95 -12.31 11.90 6.53
C ASN A 95 -11.17 11.16 7.25
N VAL A 96 -10.20 11.91 7.78
CA VAL A 96 -9.07 11.32 8.51
C VAL A 96 -9.50 10.84 9.90
N ALA A 97 -10.38 11.58 10.58
CA ALA A 97 -10.90 11.22 11.91
C ALA A 97 -11.69 9.90 11.90
N LEU A 98 -12.47 9.63 10.86
CA LEU A 98 -13.16 8.35 10.69
C LEU A 98 -12.19 7.16 10.68
N ALA A 99 -11.06 7.29 9.99
CA ALA A 99 -10.05 6.25 9.96
C ALA A 99 -9.37 6.05 11.32
N HIS A 100 -9.21 7.13 12.10
CA HIS A 100 -8.66 7.08 13.46
C HIS A 100 -9.51 6.22 14.41
N GLU A 101 -10.84 6.14 14.26
CA GLU A 101 -11.72 5.35 15.12
C GLU A 101 -11.37 3.86 15.13
N HIS A 102 -10.74 3.38 14.06
CA HIS A 102 -10.28 2.00 13.93
C HIS A 102 -8.81 1.81 14.35
N SER A 103 -8.19 2.80 14.99
CA SER A 103 -6.82 2.71 15.51
C SER A 103 -6.79 2.16 16.95
N LYS A 104 -5.57 1.91 17.46
CA LYS A 104 -5.35 1.63 18.90
C LYS A 104 -5.13 2.89 19.71
N THR A 105 -4.96 4.03 19.06
CA THR A 105 -4.71 5.32 19.72
C THR A 105 -5.95 5.76 20.47
N PRO A 106 -5.81 6.26 21.71
CA PRO A 106 -6.95 6.72 22.49
C PRO A 106 -7.74 7.82 21.79
N SER A 107 -9.06 7.82 21.96
CA SER A 107 -9.93 8.85 21.38
C SER A 107 -9.60 10.28 21.87
N SER A 108 -9.00 10.42 23.05
CA SER A 108 -8.50 11.68 23.58
C SER A 108 -7.38 12.30 22.75
N ALA A 109 -6.59 11.48 22.03
CA ALA A 109 -5.52 11.93 21.14
C ALA A 109 -6.00 12.23 19.72
N ARG A 110 -7.26 11.88 19.37
CA ARG A 110 -7.78 11.96 17.99
C ARG A 110 -7.48 13.29 17.31
N ARG A 111 -7.83 14.41 17.94
CA ARG A 111 -7.66 15.73 17.33
C ARG A 111 -6.19 16.01 16.99
N THR A 112 -5.29 15.71 17.91
CA THR A 112 -3.85 15.93 17.74
C THR A 112 -3.30 15.03 16.65
N ASP A 113 -3.63 13.74 16.66
CA ASP A 113 -3.17 12.76 15.67
C ASP A 113 -3.67 13.11 14.26
N VAL A 114 -4.95 13.48 14.13
CA VAL A 114 -5.54 13.85 12.85
C VAL A 114 -4.85 15.06 12.25
N LEU A 115 -4.71 16.14 13.03
CA LEU A 115 -4.08 17.37 12.54
C LEU A 115 -2.58 17.16 12.24
N ALA A 116 -1.87 16.40 13.07
CA ALA A 116 -0.47 16.04 12.82
C ALA A 116 -0.32 15.21 11.54
N THR A 117 -1.24 14.27 11.29
CA THR A 117 -1.21 13.45 10.08
C THR A 117 -1.51 14.27 8.82
N ILE A 118 -2.49 15.18 8.87
CA ILE A 118 -2.82 16.11 7.77
C ILE A 118 -1.60 16.98 7.44
N SER A 119 -0.94 17.53 8.45
CA SER A 119 0.29 18.32 8.28
C SER A 119 1.44 17.48 7.74
N PHE A 120 1.60 16.23 8.21
CA PHE A 120 2.66 15.33 7.76
C PHE A 120 2.58 15.01 6.27
N VAL A 121 1.38 14.78 5.73
CA VAL A 121 1.20 14.51 4.30
C VAL A 121 1.30 15.76 3.43
N GLY A 122 1.46 16.94 4.02
CA GLY A 122 1.63 18.19 3.29
C GLY A 122 0.34 18.78 2.72
N LEU A 123 -0.81 18.48 3.32
CA LEU A 123 -2.06 19.16 3.00
C LEU A 123 -2.05 20.57 3.60
N GLU A 124 -2.04 21.57 2.73
CA GLU A 124 -2.02 23.00 3.11
C GLU A 124 -3.42 23.62 3.17
N THR A 125 -4.45 22.84 2.81
CA THR A 125 -5.85 23.29 2.82
C THR A 125 -6.41 23.39 4.25
N ASP A 126 -7.50 24.14 4.42
CA ASP A 126 -8.22 24.17 5.71
C ASP A 126 -8.72 22.75 6.04
N PRO A 127 -8.39 22.18 7.21
CA PRO A 127 -8.90 20.88 7.63
C PRO A 127 -10.44 20.77 7.62
N GLN A 128 -11.16 21.90 7.67
CA GLN A 128 -12.63 21.93 7.58
C GLN A 128 -13.15 22.01 6.14
N GLU A 129 -12.27 22.16 5.15
CA GLU A 129 -12.66 22.15 3.73
C GLU A 129 -13.18 20.79 3.32
N ARG A 130 -14.20 20.75 2.45
CA ARG A 130 -14.80 19.52 1.94
C ARG A 130 -13.86 18.86 0.93
N VAL A 131 -13.72 17.54 1.02
CA VAL A 131 -12.84 16.79 0.10
C VAL A 131 -13.28 16.92 -1.34
N GLY A 132 -14.59 17.00 -1.62
CA GLY A 132 -15.11 17.14 -2.97
C GLY A 132 -14.70 18.44 -3.70
N THR A 133 -14.21 19.47 -2.98
CA THR A 133 -13.72 20.73 -3.58
C THR A 133 -12.21 20.69 -3.90
N LEU A 134 -11.50 19.67 -3.44
CA LEU A 134 -10.05 19.55 -3.59
C LEU A 134 -9.64 19.08 -4.99
N GLY A 135 -8.43 19.45 -5.39
CA GLY A 135 -7.77 18.89 -6.57
C GLY A 135 -7.39 17.41 -6.39
N ALA A 136 -7.05 16.74 -7.48
CA ALA A 136 -6.74 15.30 -7.49
C ALA A 136 -5.58 14.96 -6.53
N ARG A 137 -4.50 15.73 -6.54
CA ARG A 137 -3.36 15.57 -5.62
C ARG A 137 -3.80 15.58 -4.16
N ASP A 138 -4.56 16.60 -3.75
CA ASP A 138 -4.93 16.77 -2.34
C ASP A 138 -5.92 15.68 -1.90
N ARG A 139 -6.79 15.21 -2.78
CA ARG A 139 -7.63 14.03 -2.51
C ARG A 139 -6.79 12.77 -2.28
N ARG A 140 -5.73 12.54 -3.09
CA ARG A 140 -4.78 11.44 -2.86
C ARG A 140 -4.05 11.57 -1.53
N LEU A 141 -3.64 12.79 -1.16
CA LEU A 141 -3.01 13.04 0.14
C LEU A 141 -3.99 12.78 1.31
N VAL A 142 -5.28 13.10 1.16
CA VAL A 142 -6.31 12.73 2.14
C VAL A 142 -6.38 11.20 2.30
N GLU A 143 -6.35 10.43 1.22
CA GLU A 143 -6.36 8.96 1.30
C GLU A 143 -5.12 8.40 1.99
N VAL A 144 -3.95 8.96 1.70
CA VAL A 144 -2.71 8.60 2.41
C VAL A 144 -2.81 8.97 3.89
N ALA A 145 -3.34 10.15 4.23
CA ALA A 145 -3.56 10.56 5.63
C ALA A 145 -4.51 9.59 6.35
N ARG A 146 -5.61 9.17 5.70
CA ARG A 146 -6.53 8.15 6.24
C ARG A 146 -5.84 6.81 6.51
N ALA A 147 -4.88 6.43 5.66
CA ALA A 147 -4.11 5.21 5.86
C ALA A 147 -3.06 5.34 6.97
N LEU A 148 -2.58 6.55 7.28
CA LEU A 148 -1.50 6.80 8.24
C LEU A 148 -1.98 7.11 9.66
N VAL A 149 -3.16 7.71 9.81
CA VAL A 149 -3.65 8.16 11.11
C VAL A 149 -3.74 7.02 12.13
N GLY A 150 -3.32 7.30 13.37
CA GLY A 150 -3.37 6.33 14.46
C GLY A 150 -2.24 5.29 14.44
N GLN A 151 -1.13 5.62 13.79
CA GLN A 151 0.14 4.88 13.80
C GLN A 151 0.00 3.40 13.37
N PRO A 152 -0.34 3.13 12.10
CA PRO A 152 -0.45 1.77 11.59
C PRO A 152 0.89 1.03 11.62
N ARG A 153 0.86 -0.30 11.72
CA ARG A 153 2.04 -1.15 11.58
C ARG A 153 2.36 -1.47 10.13
N VAL A 154 1.32 -1.57 9.30
CA VAL A 154 1.41 -1.91 7.88
C VAL A 154 0.53 -0.96 7.09
N VAL A 155 1.12 -0.33 6.08
CA VAL A 155 0.40 0.51 5.11
C VAL A 155 0.56 -0.09 3.73
N LEU A 156 -0.55 -0.37 3.08
CA LEU A 156 -0.64 -0.89 1.73
C LEU A 156 -1.10 0.24 0.81
N LEU A 157 -0.22 0.68 -0.08
CA LEU A 157 -0.51 1.74 -1.05
C LEU A 157 -0.74 1.10 -2.42
N ASP A 158 -1.97 1.17 -2.91
CA ASP A 158 -2.40 0.52 -4.16
C ASP A 158 -2.56 1.59 -5.25
N GLU A 159 -1.55 1.71 -6.10
CA GLU A 159 -1.46 2.68 -7.21
C GLU A 159 -1.80 4.13 -6.77
N PRO A 160 -1.15 4.65 -5.72
CA PRO A 160 -1.53 5.95 -5.17
C PRO A 160 -1.27 7.13 -6.12
N ALA A 161 -0.39 6.96 -7.11
CA ALA A 161 -0.06 7.99 -8.10
C ALA A 161 -0.93 7.91 -9.37
N ALA A 162 -1.85 6.94 -9.48
CA ALA A 162 -2.64 6.76 -10.69
C ALA A 162 -3.39 8.04 -11.08
N GLY A 163 -3.14 8.53 -12.31
CA GLY A 163 -3.78 9.71 -12.87
C GLY A 163 -3.19 11.06 -12.42
N LEU A 164 -2.14 11.07 -11.61
CA LEU A 164 -1.45 12.30 -11.23
C LEU A 164 -0.41 12.70 -12.29
N PRO A 165 -0.22 14.01 -12.56
CA PRO A 165 0.93 14.52 -13.30
C PRO A 165 2.26 14.19 -12.62
N GLU A 166 3.37 14.20 -13.37
CA GLU A 166 4.71 13.84 -12.89
C GLU A 166 5.15 14.65 -11.67
N GLU A 167 4.90 15.97 -11.65
CA GLU A 167 5.26 16.84 -10.53
C GLU A 167 4.49 16.47 -9.25
N GLU A 168 3.20 16.17 -9.37
CA GLU A 168 2.37 15.75 -8.23
C GLU A 168 2.73 14.34 -7.76
N THR A 169 3.10 13.45 -8.68
CA THR A 169 3.64 12.11 -8.37
C THR A 169 4.95 12.20 -7.59
N ALA A 170 5.86 13.09 -7.99
CA ALA A 170 7.11 13.31 -7.27
C ALA A 170 6.85 13.81 -5.83
N HIS A 171 5.94 14.76 -5.65
CA HIS A 171 5.55 15.24 -4.33
C HIS A 171 4.95 14.14 -3.45
N LEU A 172 4.04 13.32 -4.01
CA LEU A 172 3.49 12.16 -3.31
C LEU A 172 4.59 11.16 -2.93
N GLY A 173 5.57 10.95 -3.82
CA GLY A 173 6.75 10.12 -3.57
C GLY A 173 7.55 10.59 -2.35
N ASP A 174 7.78 11.88 -2.21
CA ASP A 174 8.48 12.45 -1.06
C ASP A 174 7.71 12.23 0.25
N VAL A 175 6.38 12.29 0.21
CA VAL A 175 5.55 11.95 1.37
C VAL A 175 5.71 10.47 1.72
N ILE A 176 5.54 9.55 0.73
CA ILE A 176 5.62 8.10 0.93
C ILE A 176 7.00 7.71 1.50
N LYS A 177 8.09 8.28 1.00
CA LYS A 177 9.45 8.01 1.45
C LYS A 177 9.66 8.33 2.93
N ARG A 178 8.99 9.37 3.45
CA ARG A 178 9.09 9.80 4.86
C ARG A 178 8.22 8.99 5.83
N ILE A 179 7.26 8.20 5.35
CA ILE A 179 6.34 7.44 6.23
C ILE A 179 7.09 6.57 7.24
N PRO A 180 8.10 5.76 6.86
CA PRO A 180 8.82 4.92 7.81
C PRO A 180 9.65 5.67 8.84
N GLU A 181 10.01 6.92 8.56
CA GLU A 181 10.72 7.80 9.51
C GLU A 181 9.77 8.37 10.55
N HIS A 182 8.50 8.61 10.16
CA HIS A 182 7.47 9.15 11.04
C HIS A 182 6.89 8.11 12.00
N SER A 183 6.85 6.85 11.58
CA SER A 183 6.28 5.73 12.34
C SER A 183 7.01 4.42 12.08
N ASP A 184 6.95 3.49 13.03
CA ASP A 184 7.57 2.14 12.90
C ASP A 184 6.73 1.23 11.98
N THR A 185 6.50 1.69 10.75
CA THR A 185 5.58 1.13 9.78
C THR A 185 6.33 0.41 8.65
N VAL A 186 5.80 -0.72 8.21
CA VAL A 186 6.14 -1.32 6.92
C VAL A 186 5.18 -0.78 5.87
N VAL A 187 5.70 -0.12 4.85
CA VAL A 187 4.93 0.35 3.70
C VAL A 187 5.16 -0.61 2.53
N ILE A 188 4.08 -1.10 1.93
CA ILE A 188 4.15 -1.85 0.67
C ILE A 188 3.46 -1.01 -0.40
N LEU A 189 4.24 -0.59 -1.40
CA LEU A 189 3.80 0.21 -2.53
C LEU A 189 3.61 -0.69 -3.75
N VAL A 190 2.42 -0.68 -4.32
CA VAL A 190 2.13 -1.19 -5.66
C VAL A 190 1.92 0.01 -6.56
N ASP A 191 2.73 0.15 -7.60
CA ASP A 191 2.54 1.18 -8.62
C ASP A 191 3.12 0.70 -9.95
N HIS A 192 2.66 1.30 -11.05
CA HIS A 192 3.18 1.07 -12.40
C HIS A 192 4.25 2.09 -12.79
N ASP A 193 4.35 3.20 -12.07
CA ASP A 193 5.39 4.21 -12.25
C ASP A 193 6.70 3.74 -11.62
N MET A 194 7.62 3.27 -12.47
CA MET A 194 8.93 2.80 -12.03
C MET A 194 9.80 3.92 -11.44
N SER A 195 9.56 5.18 -11.82
CA SER A 195 10.25 6.34 -11.25
C SER A 195 9.85 6.53 -9.80
N LEU A 196 8.55 6.45 -9.52
CA LEU A 196 8.02 6.49 -8.15
C LEU A 196 8.56 5.32 -7.31
N VAL A 197 8.47 4.08 -7.82
CA VAL A 197 9.01 2.89 -7.13
C VAL A 197 10.49 3.05 -6.83
N SER A 198 11.29 3.47 -7.82
CA SER A 198 12.73 3.67 -7.66
C SER A 198 13.08 4.77 -6.66
N SER A 199 12.27 5.83 -6.57
CA SER A 199 12.52 6.96 -5.66
C SER A 199 12.12 6.65 -4.21
N CYS A 200 11.07 5.83 -4.00
CA CYS A 200 10.48 5.59 -2.68
C CYS A 200 10.93 4.29 -2.03
N CYS A 201 11.20 3.25 -2.82
CA CYS A 201 11.41 1.90 -2.33
C CYS A 201 12.90 1.55 -2.28
N SER A 202 13.39 1.12 -1.13
CA SER A 202 14.75 0.58 -1.00
C SER A 202 14.85 -0.86 -1.50
N VAL A 203 13.79 -1.63 -1.28
CA VAL A 203 13.68 -3.05 -1.67
C VAL A 203 12.41 -3.24 -2.49
N THR A 204 12.50 -4.07 -3.52
CA THR A 204 11.37 -4.37 -4.39
C THR A 204 11.27 -5.88 -4.63
N ALA A 205 10.06 -6.41 -4.60
CA ALA A 205 9.73 -7.75 -5.06
C ALA A 205 8.93 -7.68 -6.37
N VAL A 206 9.22 -8.57 -7.29
CA VAL A 206 8.53 -8.67 -8.58
C VAL A 206 7.67 -9.91 -8.60
N LEU A 207 6.39 -9.72 -8.82
CA LEU A 207 5.41 -10.78 -8.94
C LEU A 207 5.07 -11.00 -10.42
N ASP A 208 5.11 -12.25 -10.86
CA ASP A 208 4.65 -12.66 -12.18
C ASP A 208 3.91 -14.00 -12.09
N PHE A 209 2.71 -14.09 -12.68
CA PHE A 209 1.83 -15.26 -12.60
C PHE A 209 1.72 -15.88 -11.19
N GLY A 210 1.61 -15.03 -10.16
CA GLY A 210 1.44 -15.46 -8.77
C GLY A 210 2.72 -15.88 -8.05
N LYS A 211 3.89 -15.79 -8.70
CA LYS A 211 5.20 -16.17 -8.16
C LYS A 211 6.12 -14.97 -8.04
N VAL A 212 6.95 -14.95 -7.01
CA VAL A 212 8.03 -13.96 -6.90
C VAL A 212 9.18 -14.39 -7.81
N ILE A 213 9.47 -13.61 -8.85
CA ILE A 213 10.54 -13.89 -9.81
C ILE A 213 11.85 -13.18 -9.48
N ALA A 214 11.78 -12.08 -8.73
CA ALA A 214 12.94 -11.35 -8.23
C ALA A 214 12.58 -10.63 -6.93
N SER A 215 13.55 -10.48 -6.03
CA SER A 215 13.40 -9.67 -4.81
C SER A 215 14.78 -9.23 -4.32
N GLY A 216 14.93 -7.96 -3.97
CA GLY A 216 16.20 -7.39 -3.52
C GLY A 216 16.21 -5.88 -3.57
N GLN A 217 17.40 -5.29 -3.60
CA GLN A 217 17.57 -3.85 -3.74
C GLN A 217 16.89 -3.36 -5.03
N THR A 218 16.08 -2.31 -4.92
CA THR A 218 15.24 -1.83 -6.03
C THR A 218 16.06 -1.56 -7.29
N ALA A 219 17.24 -0.91 -7.15
CA ALA A 219 18.09 -0.60 -8.28
C ALA A 219 18.66 -1.84 -9.00
N GLU A 220 18.83 -2.96 -8.31
CA GLU A 220 19.28 -4.23 -8.87
C GLU A 220 18.12 -4.97 -9.54
N VAL A 221 17.00 -5.06 -8.85
CA VAL A 221 15.78 -5.73 -9.33
C VAL A 221 15.26 -5.11 -10.63
N LEU A 222 15.26 -3.78 -10.74
CA LEU A 222 14.80 -3.10 -11.96
C LEU A 222 15.74 -3.30 -13.17
N ARG A 223 16.97 -3.82 -12.97
CA ARG A 223 17.92 -4.16 -14.03
C ARG A 223 17.98 -5.65 -14.35
N ASP A 224 17.28 -6.48 -13.57
CA ASP A 224 17.26 -7.93 -13.79
C ASP A 224 16.60 -8.25 -15.13
N GLU A 225 17.30 -9.06 -15.97
CA GLU A 225 16.82 -9.42 -17.30
C GLU A 225 15.47 -10.16 -17.27
N ASN A 226 15.18 -10.98 -16.25
CA ASN A 226 13.93 -11.70 -16.13
C ASN A 226 12.79 -10.71 -15.82
N VAL A 227 13.07 -9.67 -15.01
CA VAL A 227 12.11 -8.60 -14.71
C VAL A 227 11.81 -7.81 -15.99
N VAL A 228 12.85 -7.38 -16.72
CA VAL A 228 12.68 -6.67 -17.99
C VAL A 228 11.85 -7.50 -18.98
N ARG A 229 12.13 -8.79 -19.11
CA ARG A 229 11.37 -9.70 -20.01
C ARG A 229 9.91 -9.86 -19.59
N ALA A 230 9.62 -9.96 -18.30
CA ALA A 230 8.24 -10.06 -17.80
C ALA A 230 7.39 -8.83 -18.17
N TYR A 231 8.00 -7.65 -18.21
CA TYR A 231 7.34 -6.42 -18.63
C TYR A 231 7.24 -6.28 -20.15
N LEU A 232 8.32 -6.61 -20.90
CA LEU A 232 8.35 -6.50 -22.38
C LEU A 232 7.50 -7.60 -23.05
N GLY A 233 7.46 -8.80 -22.46
CA GLY A 233 6.67 -9.92 -23.01
C GLY A 233 5.15 -9.68 -23.03
N ASN A 234 4.65 -8.83 -22.13
CA ASN A 234 3.25 -8.45 -22.08
C ASN A 234 2.87 -7.32 -23.04
N GLN A 235 3.81 -6.45 -23.42
CA GLN A 235 3.56 -5.41 -24.43
C GLN A 235 3.36 -5.98 -25.84
N ALA A 236 3.89 -7.17 -26.12
CA ALA A 236 3.72 -7.85 -27.40
C ALA A 236 2.41 -8.64 -27.56
N LEU A 237 1.58 -8.71 -26.51
CA LEU A 237 0.27 -9.38 -26.53
C LEU A 237 -0.91 -8.40 -26.58
N ASP A 238 -0.66 -7.11 -26.45
CA ASP A 238 -1.65 -6.02 -26.49
C ASP A 238 -1.68 -5.28 -27.87
N GLU A 239 -0.92 -5.76 -28.87
CA GLU A 239 -0.99 -5.37 -30.29
C GLU A 239 -1.69 -6.49 -31.12
#